data_725155d39636d05454a7589fd4658154
#
_entry.id   725155d39636d05454a7589fd4658154
#
_cell.length_a   1.000
_cell.length_b   1.000
_cell.length_c   1.000
_cell.angle_alpha   90.00
_cell.angle_beta   90.00
_cell.angle_gamma   90.00
#
_symmetry.space_group_name_H-M   'P 1'
#
loop_
_entity.id
_entity.type
_entity.pdbx_description
1 polymer ?
#
loop_
_entity_poly.entity_id
_entity_poly.type
_entity_poly.pdbx_seq_one_letter_code
_entity_poly.pdbx_strand_id
1 'polypeptide(L)'
;MILAAGRGERMRPLTDVLPKPLLRAGGKALIEYHLENLARAGFAEIVINHAHLGHEIEAALGNGERYGVHIRYSPEPVALETAGGIAQALPLITDQATGYPEARPLLVINADIYCEMDFSTLLPKLVEMNAGTDEDLAHLVLVDNPAHHPGGDFALVRGRVLLSAENMLTFSGIGIYQPKLFHGIAAGSVAKLAPLLIQAIADGKVGGQHYRGAWADIGTPQRLQQIDLQLSAAQLPTGSPAASS
;
A
#
# COMPACT_ATOMS: atom_id res chain seq x y z
N MET A 1 4.72 -6.04 0.18
CA MET A 1 3.39 -6.63 0.51
C MET A 1 2.28 -5.69 0.05
N ILE A 2 1.17 -6.21 -0.48
CA ILE A 2 -0.03 -5.44 -0.82
C ILE A 2 -1.17 -5.88 0.10
N LEU A 3 -1.82 -4.92 0.78
CA LEU A 3 -2.93 -5.19 1.69
C LEU A 3 -4.26 -5.16 0.95
N ALA A 4 -4.88 -6.32 0.77
CA ALA A 4 -6.07 -6.53 -0.04
C ALA A 4 -7.23 -7.24 0.70
N ALA A 5 -7.13 -7.43 2.03
CA ALA A 5 -8.13 -8.16 2.81
C ALA A 5 -9.39 -7.34 3.18
N GLY A 6 -9.40 -6.03 2.90
CA GLY A 6 -10.52 -5.15 3.26
C GLY A 6 -11.82 -5.51 2.54
N ARG A 7 -12.94 -5.60 3.28
CA ARG A 7 -14.27 -5.92 2.73
C ARG A 7 -14.80 -4.89 1.71
N GLY A 8 -14.38 -3.63 1.85
CA GLY A 8 -14.84 -2.55 0.97
C GLY A 8 -16.32 -2.18 1.18
N GLU A 9 -16.80 -2.15 2.42
CA GLU A 9 -18.23 -1.89 2.76
C GLU A 9 -18.80 -0.63 2.10
N ARG A 10 -18.04 0.46 2.04
CA ARG A 10 -18.46 1.73 1.42
C ARG A 10 -18.55 1.68 -0.11
N MET A 11 -18.05 0.62 -0.72
CA MET A 11 -18.07 0.39 -2.17
C MET A 11 -19.25 -0.46 -2.63
N ARG A 12 -20.09 -0.94 -1.72
CA ARG A 12 -21.29 -1.73 -2.06
C ARG A 12 -22.24 -0.91 -2.95
N PRO A 13 -22.91 -1.56 -3.92
CA PRO A 13 -22.96 -3.02 -4.15
C PRO A 13 -21.80 -3.58 -4.98
N LEU A 14 -20.86 -2.77 -5.49
CA LEU A 14 -19.77 -3.22 -6.37
C LEU A 14 -18.94 -4.33 -5.71
N THR A 15 -18.67 -4.21 -4.41
CA THR A 15 -17.87 -5.17 -3.65
C THR A 15 -18.64 -6.39 -3.12
N ASP A 16 -19.88 -6.54 -3.50
CA ASP A 16 -20.63 -7.77 -3.22
C ASP A 16 -20.26 -8.89 -4.19
N VAL A 17 -19.82 -8.55 -5.39
CA VAL A 17 -19.51 -9.49 -6.47
C VAL A 17 -18.05 -9.48 -6.93
N LEU A 18 -17.31 -8.39 -6.65
CA LEU A 18 -15.90 -8.24 -7.04
C LEU A 18 -15.12 -7.63 -5.88
N PRO A 19 -13.98 -8.21 -5.44
CA PRO A 19 -13.20 -7.62 -4.35
C PRO A 19 -12.64 -6.26 -4.78
N LYS A 20 -12.58 -5.32 -3.84
CA LYS A 20 -12.19 -3.93 -4.09
C LYS A 20 -10.90 -3.77 -4.90
N PRO A 21 -9.82 -4.54 -4.65
CA PRO A 21 -8.57 -4.46 -5.43
C PRO A 21 -8.74 -4.74 -6.93
N LEU A 22 -9.78 -5.47 -7.31
CA LEU A 22 -10.09 -5.82 -8.71
C LEU A 22 -11.05 -4.83 -9.38
N LEU A 23 -11.59 -3.84 -8.67
CA LEU A 23 -12.36 -2.76 -9.30
C LEU A 23 -11.45 -1.98 -10.26
N ARG A 24 -12.03 -1.56 -11.39
CA ARG A 24 -11.26 -1.00 -12.50
C ARG A 24 -11.34 0.52 -12.55
N ALA A 25 -10.21 1.13 -12.90
CA ALA A 25 -10.10 2.53 -13.27
C ALA A 25 -9.11 2.66 -14.44
N GLY A 26 -9.42 3.46 -15.46
CA GLY A 26 -8.58 3.60 -16.66
C GLY A 26 -8.33 2.26 -17.37
N GLY A 27 -9.32 1.34 -17.34
CA GLY A 27 -9.22 0.03 -17.98
C GLY A 27 -8.45 -1.05 -17.23
N LYS A 28 -7.78 -0.76 -16.09
CA LYS A 28 -7.01 -1.71 -15.27
C LYS A 28 -7.62 -1.89 -13.89
N ALA A 29 -7.41 -3.06 -13.26
CA ALA A 29 -7.74 -3.24 -11.85
C ALA A 29 -6.81 -2.39 -10.96
N LEU A 30 -7.33 -1.89 -9.83
CA LEU A 30 -6.57 -1.01 -8.93
C LEU A 30 -5.25 -1.64 -8.49
N ILE A 31 -5.27 -2.93 -8.16
CA ILE A 31 -4.07 -3.65 -7.71
C ILE A 31 -3.02 -3.81 -8.82
N GLU A 32 -3.43 -3.82 -10.11
CA GLU A 32 -2.50 -3.96 -11.24
C GLU A 32 -1.54 -2.75 -11.34
N TYR A 33 -2.00 -1.54 -11.00
CA TYR A 33 -1.14 -0.35 -10.94
C TYR A 33 0.00 -0.54 -9.94
N HIS A 34 -0.29 -1.12 -8.77
CA HIS A 34 0.74 -1.39 -7.76
C HIS A 34 1.71 -2.47 -8.20
N LEU A 35 1.22 -3.57 -8.80
CA LEU A 35 2.09 -4.65 -9.30
C LEU A 35 3.05 -4.13 -10.37
N GLU A 36 2.56 -3.38 -11.36
CA GLU A 36 3.39 -2.79 -12.40
C GLU A 36 4.43 -1.79 -11.84
N ASN A 37 4.03 -0.94 -10.89
CA ASN A 37 4.93 0.02 -10.27
C ASN A 37 5.99 -0.66 -9.39
N LEU A 38 5.63 -1.70 -8.65
CA LEU A 38 6.55 -2.50 -7.86
C LEU A 38 7.56 -3.24 -8.75
N ALA A 39 7.09 -3.89 -9.82
CA ALA A 39 7.96 -4.56 -10.79
C ALA A 39 8.97 -3.59 -11.42
N ARG A 40 8.50 -2.41 -11.84
CA ARG A 40 9.35 -1.35 -12.41
C ARG A 40 10.41 -0.86 -11.43
N ALA A 41 10.08 -0.81 -10.14
CA ALA A 41 11.00 -0.45 -9.07
C ALA A 41 11.95 -1.59 -8.64
N GLY A 42 11.84 -2.78 -9.25
CA GLY A 42 12.72 -3.92 -8.97
C GLY A 42 12.25 -4.84 -7.84
N PHE A 43 11.01 -4.68 -7.35
CA PHE A 43 10.43 -5.63 -6.38
C PHE A 43 9.88 -6.85 -7.12
N ALA A 44 10.54 -8.00 -6.97
CA ALA A 44 10.14 -9.24 -7.62
C ALA A 44 9.23 -10.12 -6.73
N GLU A 45 9.44 -10.12 -5.42
CA GLU A 45 8.69 -10.95 -4.48
C GLU A 45 7.56 -10.15 -3.83
N ILE A 46 6.31 -10.52 -4.09
CA ILE A 46 5.13 -9.83 -3.61
C ILE A 46 4.29 -10.78 -2.76
N VAL A 47 3.89 -10.33 -1.57
CA VAL A 47 2.88 -11.02 -0.77
C VAL A 47 1.60 -10.20 -0.78
N ILE A 48 0.46 -10.86 -1.07
CA ILE A 48 -0.87 -10.24 -1.06
C ILE A 48 -1.73 -10.96 -0.02
N ASN A 49 -2.20 -10.23 1.01
CA ASN A 49 -3.20 -10.79 1.90
C ASN A 49 -4.61 -10.54 1.32
N HIS A 50 -5.52 -11.43 1.60
CA HIS A 50 -6.91 -11.30 1.17
C HIS A 50 -7.86 -12.05 2.12
N ALA A 51 -9.14 -11.64 2.12
CA ALA A 51 -10.20 -12.28 2.89
C ALA A 51 -11.45 -12.46 2.01
N HIS A 52 -12.32 -11.46 1.98
CA HIS A 52 -13.55 -11.51 1.19
C HIS A 52 -13.28 -11.62 -0.31
N LEU A 53 -13.87 -12.65 -0.95
CA LEU A 53 -13.67 -12.97 -2.38
C LEU A 53 -12.18 -13.12 -2.77
N GLY A 54 -11.34 -13.61 -1.84
CA GLY A 54 -9.90 -13.74 -2.06
C GLY A 54 -9.55 -14.65 -3.25
N HIS A 55 -10.34 -15.69 -3.50
CA HIS A 55 -10.17 -16.59 -4.67
C HIS A 55 -10.28 -15.85 -6.00
N GLU A 56 -11.07 -14.78 -6.09
CA GLU A 56 -11.15 -13.93 -7.28
C GLU A 56 -9.83 -13.16 -7.50
N ILE A 57 -9.17 -12.71 -6.42
CA ILE A 57 -7.86 -12.06 -6.52
C ILE A 57 -6.82 -13.06 -7.02
N GLU A 58 -6.78 -14.27 -6.46
CA GLU A 58 -5.87 -15.33 -6.88
C GLU A 58 -6.12 -15.74 -8.35
N ALA A 59 -7.39 -15.93 -8.74
CA ALA A 59 -7.76 -16.27 -10.11
C ALA A 59 -7.39 -15.16 -11.11
N ALA A 60 -7.57 -13.89 -10.71
CA ALA A 60 -7.28 -12.75 -11.56
C ALA A 60 -5.79 -12.49 -11.73
N LEU A 61 -4.95 -12.66 -10.69
CA LEU A 61 -3.54 -12.28 -10.71
C LEU A 61 -2.60 -13.47 -10.95
N GLY A 62 -3.05 -14.70 -10.67
CA GLY A 62 -2.22 -15.91 -10.80
C GLY A 62 -0.96 -15.84 -9.94
N ASN A 63 0.14 -16.36 -10.45
CA ASN A 63 1.46 -16.30 -9.78
C ASN A 63 2.23 -14.98 -10.01
N GLY A 64 1.67 -14.02 -10.75
CA GLY A 64 2.27 -12.71 -10.99
C GLY A 64 3.20 -12.63 -12.21
N GLU A 65 3.52 -13.72 -12.89
CA GLU A 65 4.44 -13.75 -14.04
C GLU A 65 4.12 -12.69 -15.11
N ARG A 66 2.84 -12.47 -15.40
CA ARG A 66 2.43 -11.47 -16.40
C ARG A 66 2.80 -10.02 -16.03
N TYR A 67 3.10 -9.77 -14.75
CA TYR A 67 3.54 -8.46 -14.24
C TYR A 67 5.05 -8.42 -14.01
N GLY A 68 5.77 -9.52 -14.26
CA GLY A 68 7.20 -9.63 -13.99
C GLY A 68 7.52 -9.78 -12.50
N VAL A 69 6.59 -10.27 -11.68
CA VAL A 69 6.76 -10.51 -10.25
C VAL A 69 6.34 -11.94 -9.90
N HIS A 70 6.71 -12.38 -8.70
CA HIS A 70 6.25 -13.62 -8.10
C HIS A 70 5.32 -13.31 -6.92
N ILE A 71 4.06 -13.73 -7.01
CA ILE A 71 3.03 -13.46 -6.00
C ILE A 71 2.84 -14.68 -5.12
N ARG A 72 2.87 -14.46 -3.80
CA ARG A 72 2.40 -15.41 -2.79
C ARG A 72 1.21 -14.81 -2.05
N TYR A 73 0.25 -15.65 -1.71
CA TYR A 73 -0.99 -15.23 -1.07
C TYR A 73 -0.99 -15.58 0.41
N SER A 74 -1.51 -14.67 1.22
CA SER A 74 -1.76 -14.85 2.65
C SER A 74 -3.27 -14.77 2.91
N PRO A 75 -3.99 -15.92 2.82
CA PRO A 75 -5.43 -15.92 3.03
C PRO A 75 -5.78 -15.68 4.50
N GLU A 76 -6.81 -14.88 4.73
CA GLU A 76 -7.36 -14.58 6.04
C GLU A 76 -8.78 -15.13 6.12
N PRO A 77 -9.11 -16.05 7.04
CA PRO A 77 -10.49 -16.56 7.22
C PRO A 77 -11.49 -15.43 7.53
N VAL A 78 -11.02 -14.42 8.26
CA VAL A 78 -11.68 -13.14 8.52
C VAL A 78 -10.64 -12.04 8.37
N ALA A 79 -11.05 -10.83 8.01
CA ALA A 79 -10.13 -9.71 7.92
C ALA A 79 -9.47 -9.42 9.28
N LEU A 80 -8.13 -9.46 9.32
CA LEU A 80 -7.32 -9.35 10.54
C LEU A 80 -6.92 -7.90 10.86
N GLU A 81 -7.45 -6.93 10.15
CA GLU A 81 -6.98 -5.56 10.19
C GLU A 81 -5.51 -5.45 9.69
N THR A 82 -4.97 -4.24 9.60
CA THR A 82 -3.67 -4.03 8.94
C THR A 82 -2.51 -4.74 9.64
N ALA A 83 -2.37 -4.56 10.95
CA ALA A 83 -1.22 -5.14 11.66
C ALA A 83 -1.35 -6.66 11.81
N GLY A 84 -2.57 -7.18 12.02
CA GLY A 84 -2.82 -8.62 12.06
C GLY A 84 -2.52 -9.30 10.72
N GLY A 85 -2.96 -8.69 9.61
CA GLY A 85 -2.67 -9.19 8.27
C GLY A 85 -1.18 -9.19 7.93
N ILE A 86 -0.44 -8.15 8.33
CA ILE A 86 1.02 -8.11 8.17
C ILE A 86 1.67 -9.21 9.02
N ALA A 87 1.31 -9.31 10.32
CA ALA A 87 1.89 -10.31 11.22
C ALA A 87 1.66 -11.75 10.70
N GLN A 88 0.47 -12.04 10.16
CA GLN A 88 0.17 -13.35 9.56
C GLN A 88 1.01 -13.61 8.31
N ALA A 89 1.29 -12.58 7.50
CA ALA A 89 2.06 -12.72 6.26
C ALA A 89 3.58 -12.78 6.47
N LEU A 90 4.11 -12.38 7.64
CA LEU A 90 5.56 -12.34 7.91
C LEU A 90 6.27 -13.67 7.58
N PRO A 91 5.76 -14.87 7.94
CA PRO A 91 6.42 -16.13 7.58
C PRO A 91 6.61 -16.32 6.08
N LEU A 92 5.69 -15.80 5.25
CA LEU A 92 5.82 -15.82 3.78
C LEU A 92 6.90 -14.85 3.28
N ILE A 93 7.14 -13.75 3.99
CA ILE A 93 8.11 -12.73 3.61
C ILE A 93 9.53 -13.12 4.04
N THR A 94 9.66 -13.83 5.16
CA THR A 94 10.93 -14.20 5.78
C THR A 94 11.34 -15.65 5.52
N ASP A 95 10.61 -16.36 4.66
CA ASP A 95 10.83 -17.78 4.36
C ASP A 95 12.22 -18.03 3.75
N GLN A 96 12.88 -19.11 4.19
CA GLN A 96 14.14 -19.58 3.64
C GLN A 96 14.07 -19.88 2.13
N ALA A 97 12.90 -20.25 1.62
CA ALA A 97 12.66 -20.48 0.19
C ALA A 97 12.87 -19.22 -0.67
N THR A 98 12.77 -18.04 -0.10
CA THR A 98 13.05 -16.77 -0.79
C THR A 98 14.52 -16.37 -0.78
N GLY A 99 15.37 -17.13 -0.07
CA GLY A 99 16.78 -16.77 0.16
C GLY A 99 16.99 -15.65 1.20
N TYR A 100 15.94 -15.27 1.92
CA TYR A 100 15.98 -14.22 2.95
C TYR A 100 15.59 -14.79 4.32
N PRO A 101 16.52 -15.54 5.00
CA PRO A 101 16.21 -16.19 6.26
C PRO A 101 16.02 -15.22 7.44
N GLU A 102 16.47 -13.98 7.28
CA GLU A 102 16.35 -12.96 8.34
C GLU A 102 15.16 -12.03 8.06
N ALA A 103 14.56 -11.54 9.14
CA ALA A 103 13.45 -10.60 9.09
C ALA A 103 13.92 -9.24 8.56
N ARG A 104 13.66 -8.95 7.28
CA ARG A 104 14.03 -7.70 6.62
C ARG A 104 12.88 -6.70 6.64
N PRO A 105 13.18 -5.38 6.56
CA PRO A 105 12.16 -4.36 6.37
C PRO A 105 11.33 -4.66 5.12
N LEU A 106 10.03 -4.40 5.19
CA LEU A 106 9.10 -4.65 4.10
C LEU A 106 8.38 -3.37 3.69
N LEU A 107 8.25 -3.15 2.37
CA LEU A 107 7.35 -2.16 1.83
C LEU A 107 5.93 -2.71 1.85
N VAL A 108 4.99 -1.96 2.42
CA VAL A 108 3.57 -2.29 2.48
C VAL A 108 2.76 -1.21 1.80
N ILE A 109 1.79 -1.61 0.97
CA ILE A 109 0.94 -0.73 0.19
C ILE A 109 -0.51 -1.17 0.36
N ASN A 110 -1.41 -0.24 0.63
CA ASN A 110 -2.84 -0.51 0.61
C ASN A 110 -3.33 -0.69 -0.83
N ALA A 111 -4.04 -1.78 -1.12
CA ALA A 111 -4.55 -2.07 -2.47
C ALA A 111 -5.65 -1.12 -2.95
N ASP A 112 -6.19 -0.29 -2.06
CA ASP A 112 -7.32 0.60 -2.32
C ASP A 112 -6.94 2.06 -2.54
N ILE A 113 -5.66 2.32 -2.80
CA ILE A 113 -5.16 3.62 -3.23
C ILE A 113 -4.77 3.59 -4.70
N TYR A 114 -4.75 4.74 -5.34
CA TYR A 114 -4.05 5.01 -6.59
C TYR A 114 -2.84 5.90 -6.30
N CYS A 115 -1.70 5.60 -6.91
CA CYS A 115 -0.48 6.38 -6.71
C CYS A 115 0.46 6.24 -7.91
N GLU A 116 1.03 7.37 -8.36
CA GLU A 116 2.06 7.44 -9.41
C GLU A 116 3.48 7.53 -8.85
N MET A 117 3.65 7.23 -7.56
CA MET A 117 4.96 7.26 -6.91
C MET A 117 5.90 6.23 -7.54
N ASP A 118 7.10 6.64 -7.87
CA ASP A 118 8.20 5.74 -8.18
C ASP A 118 8.71 5.08 -6.88
N PHE A 119 8.36 3.81 -6.68
CA PHE A 119 8.75 3.07 -5.48
C PHE A 119 10.27 2.81 -5.39
N SER A 120 11.03 2.99 -6.47
CA SER A 120 12.50 2.92 -6.40
C SER A 120 13.09 3.98 -5.46
N THR A 121 12.39 5.11 -5.27
CA THR A 121 12.78 6.17 -4.32
C THR A 121 12.77 5.72 -2.86
N LEU A 122 12.11 4.60 -2.53
CA LEU A 122 12.07 4.00 -1.21
C LEU A 122 13.18 2.97 -0.96
N LEU A 123 13.88 2.51 -2.01
CA LEU A 123 14.95 1.51 -1.89
C LEU A 123 16.10 1.94 -0.97
N PRO A 124 16.61 3.20 -1.02
CA PRO A 124 17.65 3.64 -0.11
C PRO A 124 17.24 3.48 1.36
N LYS A 125 15.99 3.84 1.69
CA LYS A 125 15.46 3.72 3.06
C LYS A 125 15.31 2.26 3.50
N LEU A 126 14.89 1.37 2.61
CA LEU A 126 14.86 -0.08 2.88
C LEU A 126 16.26 -0.62 3.19
N VAL A 127 17.28 -0.16 2.44
CA VAL A 127 18.68 -0.56 2.68
C VAL A 127 19.18 -0.05 4.03
N GLU A 128 18.94 1.21 4.38
CA GLU A 128 19.30 1.81 5.67
C GLU A 128 18.67 1.06 6.85
N MET A 129 17.37 0.81 6.78
CA MET A 129 16.65 0.08 7.83
C MET A 129 17.12 -1.37 7.92
N ASN A 130 17.49 -2.02 6.81
CA ASN A 130 18.01 -3.39 6.80
C ASN A 130 19.43 -3.49 7.37
N ALA A 131 20.26 -2.47 7.17
CA ALA A 131 21.63 -2.43 7.69
C ALA A 131 21.68 -2.26 9.23
N GLY A 132 20.55 -1.95 9.86
CA GLY A 132 20.49 -1.69 11.30
C GLY A 132 21.18 -0.38 11.73
N THR A 133 21.57 0.46 10.77
CA THR A 133 22.13 1.80 11.02
C THR A 133 21.06 2.80 11.42
N ASP A 134 19.79 2.43 11.21
CA ASP A 134 18.62 3.19 11.55
C ASP A 134 17.78 2.42 12.58
N GLU A 135 17.42 3.08 13.67
CA GLU A 135 16.59 2.52 14.74
C GLU A 135 15.08 2.62 14.45
N ASP A 136 14.71 3.18 13.30
CA ASP A 136 13.31 3.32 12.90
C ASP A 136 12.60 1.97 12.81
N LEU A 137 11.39 1.94 13.37
CA LEU A 137 10.47 0.80 13.26
C LEU A 137 9.57 0.93 12.03
N ALA A 138 9.35 2.16 11.57
CA ALA A 138 8.55 2.46 10.39
C ALA A 138 9.07 3.71 9.68
N HIS A 139 8.82 3.77 8.36
CA HIS A 139 8.96 4.97 7.55
C HIS A 139 7.69 5.15 6.72
N LEU A 140 6.97 6.26 6.93
CA LEU A 140 5.65 6.51 6.34
C LEU A 140 5.75 7.47 5.16
N VAL A 141 5.02 7.18 4.10
CA VAL A 141 4.76 8.14 3.03
C VAL A 141 3.49 8.91 3.39
N LEU A 142 3.61 10.22 3.55
CA LEU A 142 2.49 11.11 3.82
C LEU A 142 2.18 11.93 2.57
N VAL A 143 0.91 12.35 2.43
CA VAL A 143 0.41 13.15 1.31
C VAL A 143 -0.37 14.35 1.80
N ASP A 144 -0.64 15.31 0.92
CA ASP A 144 -1.53 16.43 1.21
C ASP A 144 -2.93 15.92 1.58
N ASN A 145 -3.58 16.63 2.49
CA ASN A 145 -4.90 16.22 2.99
C ASN A 145 -5.95 16.30 1.88
N PRO A 146 -6.60 15.18 1.53
CA PRO A 146 -7.71 15.23 0.59
C PRO A 146 -8.92 15.95 1.20
N ALA A 147 -9.80 16.48 0.36
CA ALA A 147 -10.95 17.27 0.81
C ALA A 147 -11.87 16.56 1.83
N HIS A 148 -11.93 15.22 1.79
CA HIS A 148 -12.73 14.42 2.72
C HIS A 148 -12.00 14.05 4.01
N HIS A 149 -10.71 14.39 4.15
CA HIS A 149 -9.89 14.18 5.35
C HIS A 149 -9.00 15.40 5.64
N PRO A 150 -9.58 16.59 5.86
CA PRO A 150 -8.84 17.84 5.98
C PRO A 150 -7.96 17.93 7.22
N GLY A 151 -8.22 17.10 8.25
CA GLY A 151 -7.44 17.09 9.50
C GLY A 151 -6.12 16.35 9.41
N GLY A 152 -5.93 15.48 8.41
CA GLY A 152 -4.76 14.61 8.32
C GLY A 152 -4.65 13.60 9.47
N ASP A 153 -3.58 12.82 9.46
CA ASP A 153 -3.30 11.76 10.44
C ASP A 153 -2.08 12.08 11.31
N PHE A 154 -1.02 12.61 10.69
CA PHE A 154 0.28 12.84 11.32
C PHE A 154 0.91 14.13 10.83
N ALA A 155 1.85 14.68 11.61
CA ALA A 155 2.70 15.76 11.16
C ALA A 155 4.07 15.21 10.71
N LEU A 156 4.76 15.95 9.84
CA LEU A 156 6.11 15.64 9.38
C LEU A 156 7.03 16.82 9.64
N VAL A 157 8.02 16.64 10.52
CA VAL A 157 8.99 17.66 10.88
C VAL A 157 10.41 17.12 10.74
N ARG A 158 11.20 17.68 9.82
CA ARG A 158 12.59 17.27 9.57
C ARG A 158 12.77 15.77 9.34
N GLY A 159 11.83 15.14 8.59
CA GLY A 159 11.87 13.72 8.29
C GLY A 159 11.36 12.81 9.42
N ARG A 160 10.88 13.38 10.54
CA ARG A 160 10.27 12.61 11.67
C ARG A 160 8.77 12.77 11.65
N VAL A 161 8.07 11.66 11.82
CA VAL A 161 6.61 11.64 11.98
C VAL A 161 6.26 11.95 13.42
N LEU A 162 5.29 12.87 13.63
CA LEU A 162 4.79 13.29 14.93
C LEU A 162 3.27 13.11 14.99
N LEU A 163 2.73 12.89 16.17
CA LEU A 163 1.29 12.73 16.39
C LEU A 163 0.51 14.03 16.12
N SER A 164 1.14 15.18 16.33
CA SER A 164 0.54 16.49 16.05
C SER A 164 1.61 17.56 15.87
N ALA A 165 1.36 18.50 14.97
CA ALA A 165 2.06 19.78 14.82
C ALA A 165 1.16 20.72 14.00
N GLU A 166 1.66 21.91 13.65
CA GLU A 166 0.91 22.93 12.91
C GLU A 166 0.37 22.42 11.57
N ASN A 167 1.20 21.65 10.83
CA ASN A 167 0.85 21.13 9.51
C ASN A 167 0.69 19.59 9.57
N MET A 168 -0.56 19.15 9.53
CA MET A 168 -0.92 17.74 9.49
C MET A 168 -1.01 17.27 8.04
N LEU A 169 -0.61 16.03 7.80
CA LEU A 169 -0.66 15.32 6.52
C LEU A 169 -1.42 14.00 6.67
N THR A 170 -1.90 13.49 5.56
CA THR A 170 -2.61 12.21 5.51
C THR A 170 -1.62 11.07 5.29
N PHE A 171 -1.76 9.96 6.00
CA PHE A 171 -1.04 8.72 5.73
C PHE A 171 -1.53 8.12 4.41
N SER A 172 -0.63 7.98 3.46
CA SER A 172 -0.96 7.53 2.10
C SER A 172 -1.39 6.07 1.97
N GLY A 173 -1.21 5.25 3.03
CA GLY A 173 -1.32 3.81 2.92
C GLY A 173 -0.05 3.12 2.36
N ILE A 174 1.06 3.86 2.27
CA ILE A 174 2.38 3.34 1.84
C ILE A 174 3.37 3.53 2.99
N GLY A 175 4.03 2.46 3.40
CA GLY A 175 5.04 2.54 4.46
C GLY A 175 6.03 1.39 4.41
N ILE A 176 7.22 1.64 4.94
CA ILE A 176 8.24 0.62 5.20
C ILE A 176 8.17 0.28 6.67
N TYR A 177 8.21 -1.00 7.00
CA TYR A 177 8.11 -1.47 8.37
C TYR A 177 9.20 -2.48 8.69
N GLN A 178 9.77 -2.37 9.89
CA GLN A 178 10.56 -3.45 10.47
C GLN A 178 9.64 -4.56 10.98
N PRO A 179 9.90 -5.84 10.70
CA PRO A 179 9.13 -6.96 11.26
C PRO A 179 8.99 -6.92 12.77
N LYS A 180 10.01 -6.41 13.47
CA LYS A 180 9.99 -6.24 14.93
C LYS A 180 8.86 -5.33 15.46
N LEU A 181 8.30 -4.43 14.63
CA LEU A 181 7.12 -3.63 14.99
C LEU A 181 5.89 -4.51 15.29
N PHE A 182 5.81 -5.68 14.68
CA PHE A 182 4.69 -6.61 14.82
C PHE A 182 4.96 -7.74 15.83
N HIS A 183 6.10 -7.70 16.53
CA HIS A 183 6.38 -8.67 17.58
C HIS A 183 5.31 -8.57 18.68
N GLY A 184 4.79 -9.72 19.10
CA GLY A 184 3.73 -9.80 20.11
C GLY A 184 2.31 -9.89 19.51
N ILE A 185 2.16 -9.74 18.19
CA ILE A 185 0.88 -10.05 17.51
C ILE A 185 0.93 -11.54 17.12
N ALA A 186 0.04 -12.33 17.71
CA ALA A 186 -0.08 -13.74 17.34
C ALA A 186 -0.69 -13.87 15.93
N ALA A 187 -0.20 -14.85 15.14
CA ALA A 187 -0.79 -15.15 13.84
C ALA A 187 -2.30 -15.40 13.96
N GLY A 188 -3.09 -14.85 13.04
CA GLY A 188 -4.55 -14.93 13.07
C GLY A 188 -5.25 -13.95 14.03
N SER A 189 -4.51 -13.11 14.76
CA SER A 189 -5.09 -12.11 15.64
C SER A 189 -5.52 -10.86 14.87
N VAL A 190 -6.69 -10.32 15.21
CA VAL A 190 -7.14 -9.02 14.70
C VAL A 190 -6.39 -7.91 15.40
N ALA A 191 -5.59 -7.13 14.65
CA ALA A 191 -4.80 -6.04 15.19
C ALA A 191 -4.73 -4.84 14.25
N LYS A 192 -5.00 -3.64 14.77
CA LYS A 192 -4.88 -2.38 14.05
C LYS A 192 -3.44 -1.89 14.03
N LEU A 193 -3.02 -1.26 12.92
CA LEU A 193 -1.69 -0.66 12.79
C LEU A 193 -1.54 0.63 13.62
N ALA A 194 -2.60 1.43 13.72
CA ALA A 194 -2.53 2.76 14.34
C ALA A 194 -1.99 2.75 15.77
N PRO A 195 -2.39 1.84 16.70
CA PRO A 195 -1.81 1.82 18.04
C PRO A 195 -0.30 1.55 18.05
N LEU A 196 0.20 0.70 17.15
CA LEU A 196 1.63 0.42 17.04
C LEU A 196 2.40 1.64 16.54
N LEU A 197 1.85 2.33 15.53
CA LEU A 197 2.46 3.56 15.02
C LEU A 197 2.46 4.66 16.08
N ILE A 198 1.37 4.86 16.80
CA ILE A 198 1.28 5.86 17.88
C ILE A 198 2.38 5.64 18.91
N GLN A 199 2.57 4.39 19.35
CA GLN A 199 3.63 4.06 20.30
C GLN A 199 5.03 4.30 19.69
N ALA A 200 5.27 3.82 18.48
CA ALA A 200 6.57 4.00 17.81
C ALA A 200 6.89 5.48 17.53
N ILE A 201 5.87 6.30 17.22
CA ILE A 201 6.02 7.75 17.06
C ILE A 201 6.39 8.40 18.40
N ALA A 202 5.71 8.04 19.49
CA ALA A 202 6.01 8.54 20.83
C ALA A 202 7.45 8.20 21.27
N ASP A 203 7.95 7.04 20.85
CA ASP A 203 9.33 6.58 21.10
C ASP A 203 10.35 7.21 20.13
N GLY A 204 9.91 8.09 19.22
CA GLY A 204 10.77 8.75 18.22
C GLY A 204 11.31 7.79 17.15
N LYS A 205 10.65 6.65 16.89
CA LYS A 205 11.11 5.56 15.99
C LYS A 205 10.33 5.49 14.69
N VAL A 206 9.78 6.61 14.20
CA VAL A 206 9.08 6.67 12.92
C VAL A 206 9.59 7.81 12.08
N GLY A 207 10.23 7.46 10.97
CA GLY A 207 10.59 8.38 9.91
C GLY A 207 9.45 8.59 8.93
N GLY A 208 9.59 9.54 8.03
CA GLY A 208 8.62 9.76 6.97
C GLY A 208 9.09 10.70 5.89
N GLN A 209 8.33 10.69 4.79
CA GLN A 209 8.51 11.60 3.67
C GLN A 209 7.16 12.12 3.16
N HIS A 210 7.17 13.32 2.59
CA HIS A 210 6.00 13.92 1.97
C HIS A 210 6.03 13.68 0.47
N TYR A 211 5.08 12.92 -0.04
CA TYR A 211 4.86 12.72 -1.46
C TYR A 211 3.80 13.71 -1.96
N ARG A 212 4.14 14.48 -3.00
CA ARG A 212 3.30 15.53 -3.58
C ARG A 212 2.81 15.21 -5.00
N GLY A 213 3.04 13.99 -5.48
CA GLY A 213 2.55 13.54 -6.77
C GLY A 213 1.10 13.04 -6.71
N ALA A 214 0.62 12.49 -7.82
CA ALA A 214 -0.75 11.98 -7.91
C ALA A 214 -0.98 10.83 -6.92
N TRP A 215 -1.97 11.03 -6.06
CA TRP A 215 -2.43 10.05 -5.08
C TRP A 215 -3.94 10.23 -4.82
N ALA A 216 -4.64 9.13 -4.65
CA ALA A 216 -6.05 9.11 -4.25
C ALA A 216 -6.37 7.85 -3.44
N ASP A 217 -7.13 7.98 -2.35
CA ASP A 217 -7.76 6.83 -1.72
C ASP A 217 -9.11 6.54 -2.40
N ILE A 218 -9.31 5.30 -2.79
CA ILE A 218 -10.49 4.89 -3.55
C ILE A 218 -11.49 4.22 -2.61
N GLY A 219 -12.04 5.01 -1.69
CA GLY A 219 -12.91 4.52 -0.61
C GLY A 219 -14.41 4.54 -0.93
N THR A 220 -14.85 5.12 -2.06
CA THR A 220 -16.27 5.19 -2.45
C THR A 220 -16.43 5.03 -3.97
N PRO A 221 -17.62 4.61 -4.47
CA PRO A 221 -17.91 4.52 -5.89
C PRO A 221 -17.67 5.84 -6.65
N GLN A 222 -17.96 6.98 -6.02
CA GLN A 222 -17.74 8.30 -6.61
C GLN A 222 -16.25 8.58 -6.84
N ARG A 223 -15.38 8.22 -5.87
CA ARG A 223 -13.92 8.37 -6.01
C ARG A 223 -13.33 7.41 -7.05
N LEU A 224 -13.89 6.19 -7.15
CA LEU A 224 -13.53 5.27 -8.23
C LEU A 224 -13.87 5.86 -9.60
N GLN A 225 -15.08 6.40 -9.77
CA GLN A 225 -15.50 7.03 -11.03
C GLN A 225 -14.61 8.24 -11.36
N GLN A 226 -14.27 9.05 -10.37
CA GLN A 226 -13.42 10.22 -10.58
C GLN A 226 -12.03 9.84 -11.08
N ILE A 227 -11.38 8.84 -10.47
CA ILE A 227 -10.06 8.38 -10.93
C ILE A 227 -10.15 7.67 -12.28
N ASP A 228 -11.23 6.93 -12.57
CA ASP A 228 -11.47 6.30 -13.86
C ASP A 228 -11.53 7.33 -14.99
N LEU A 229 -12.27 8.42 -14.80
CA LEU A 229 -12.37 9.52 -15.75
C LEU A 229 -11.00 10.20 -15.96
N GLN A 230 -10.24 10.47 -14.91
CA GLN A 230 -8.92 11.08 -15.00
C GLN A 230 -7.95 10.22 -15.82
N LEU A 231 -7.89 8.92 -15.52
CA LEU A 231 -6.99 7.98 -16.19
C LEU A 231 -7.39 7.74 -17.66
N SER A 232 -8.69 7.66 -17.93
CA SER A 232 -9.21 7.50 -19.29
C SER A 232 -8.92 8.74 -20.16
N ALA A 233 -9.03 9.94 -19.59
CA ALA A 233 -8.70 11.17 -20.28
C ALA A 233 -7.20 11.28 -20.63
N ALA A 234 -6.32 10.80 -19.72
CA ALA A 234 -4.88 10.80 -19.96
C ALA A 234 -4.43 9.80 -21.05
N GLN A 235 -5.25 8.80 -21.36
CA GLN A 235 -4.99 7.81 -22.42
C GLN A 235 -5.46 8.25 -23.83
N LEU A 236 -6.27 9.29 -23.92
CA LEU A 236 -6.70 9.83 -25.22
C LEU A 236 -5.50 10.46 -25.93
N PRO A 237 -5.21 10.11 -27.20
CA PRO A 237 -4.16 10.78 -27.96
C PRO A 237 -4.45 12.27 -28.01
N THR A 238 -3.51 13.10 -27.56
CA THR A 238 -3.57 14.55 -27.78
C THR A 238 -3.59 14.78 -29.29
N GLY A 239 -4.79 15.06 -29.85
CA GLY A 239 -4.99 15.24 -31.27
C GLY A 239 -4.04 16.32 -31.78
N SER A 240 -3.18 15.96 -32.71
CA SER A 240 -2.41 16.91 -33.52
C SER A 240 -3.43 17.88 -34.17
N PRO A 241 -3.25 19.19 -34.08
CA PRO A 241 -4.10 20.11 -34.84
C PRO A 241 -3.91 19.80 -36.31
N ALA A 242 -5.02 19.50 -37.00
CA ALA A 242 -5.03 19.34 -38.44
C ALA A 242 -4.41 20.61 -39.07
N ALA A 243 -3.30 20.41 -39.76
CA ALA A 243 -2.74 21.44 -40.63
C ALA A 243 -3.77 21.75 -41.70
N SER A 244 -4.44 22.89 -41.57
CA SER A 244 -5.25 23.48 -42.61
C SER A 244 -4.32 24.02 -43.70
N SER A 245 -4.38 23.34 -44.83
CA SER A 245 -3.80 23.79 -46.12
C SER A 245 -4.66 24.87 -46.74
#